data_1bf0d9c8145082a4441dda131b3cd64d
#
_entry.id   1bf0d9c8145082a4441dda131b3cd64d
#
_cell.length_a   1.000
_cell.length_b   1.000
_cell.length_c   1.000
_cell.angle_alpha   90.00
_cell.angle_beta   90.00
_cell.angle_gamma   90.00
#
_symmetry.space_group_name_H-M   'P 1'
#
loop_
_entity.id
_entity.type
_entity.pdbx_description
1 polymer ?
#
loop_
_entity_poly.entity_id
_entity_poly.type
_entity_poly.pdbx_seq_one_letter_code
_entity_poly.pdbx_strand_id
1 'polypeptide(L)'
;MEGIKCIGILTSGGDAPGMNAAIRAVTRSAIFAGMRVKGIYRGYKGLITDEIVEFKTQNVSNIIQMGGTILKTARCKEFKTPEGRQQAYEILKKEGIDALVVIGGDGSLSGARVLATEFNIPIVGLPGTIDNDLYGTDTTIGYDTALNTIMECVDKIRDTATSHERLFFIEVMGRDAGFLALNGAIASGAEAAIIPEISTEVDQLAELIQNGFRKSKNSSIVLVAESPITGGAMGLAERVKNEYPGYDVRVSILGHLQRGGTPTAHDRILASRMGAAAIDALLEDQRNVMIGVKNDEIVYVPFSKAIRNEKPINRDLLSTLRRLSI
;
A
#
# COMPACT_ATOMS: atom_id res chain seq x y z
N MET A 1 18.20 4.42 -30.87
CA MET A 1 17.89 3.17 -30.15
C MET A 1 16.60 2.63 -30.76
N GLU A 2 16.49 1.32 -31.02
CA GLU A 2 15.21 0.74 -31.41
C GLU A 2 14.22 0.96 -30.24
N GLY A 3 13.03 1.49 -30.56
CA GLY A 3 12.02 1.81 -29.54
C GLY A 3 11.51 0.55 -28.83
N ILE A 4 10.99 0.70 -27.61
CA ILE A 4 10.35 -0.38 -26.85
C ILE A 4 9.15 -0.92 -27.65
N LYS A 5 9.16 -2.21 -27.98
CA LYS A 5 8.10 -2.90 -28.78
C LYS A 5 7.22 -3.80 -27.93
N CYS A 6 7.73 -4.28 -26.81
CA CYS A 6 7.02 -5.20 -25.92
C CYS A 6 7.31 -4.88 -24.46
N ILE A 7 6.27 -4.75 -23.64
CA ILE A 7 6.42 -4.57 -22.21
C ILE A 7 5.89 -5.79 -21.43
N GLY A 8 6.53 -6.10 -20.31
CA GLY A 8 6.02 -7.02 -19.30
C GLY A 8 5.35 -6.26 -18.16
N ILE A 9 4.24 -6.78 -17.64
CA ILE A 9 3.57 -6.24 -16.46
C ILE A 9 3.52 -7.32 -15.40
N LEU A 10 3.90 -6.98 -14.18
CA LEU A 10 3.74 -7.86 -13.02
C LEU A 10 3.23 -7.10 -11.79
N THR A 11 2.55 -7.83 -10.91
CA THR A 11 2.23 -7.40 -9.55
C THR A 11 3.07 -8.22 -8.56
N SER A 12 3.59 -7.57 -7.53
CA SER A 12 4.47 -8.21 -6.54
C SER A 12 4.21 -7.65 -5.14
N GLY A 13 4.48 -8.45 -4.13
CA GLY A 13 4.24 -8.10 -2.72
C GLY A 13 2.81 -8.40 -2.28
N GLY A 14 2.30 -7.64 -1.32
CA GLY A 14 0.90 -7.70 -0.91
C GLY A 14 -0.01 -7.12 -1.99
N ASP A 15 -1.18 -7.70 -2.16
CA ASP A 15 -2.20 -7.11 -3.03
C ASP A 15 -2.80 -5.84 -2.41
N ALA A 16 -3.28 -4.98 -3.29
CA ALA A 16 -3.95 -3.74 -2.91
C ALA A 16 -5.12 -3.46 -3.87
N PRO A 17 -6.27 -2.96 -3.37
CA PRO A 17 -7.39 -2.58 -4.21
C PRO A 17 -6.98 -1.50 -5.22
N GLY A 18 -7.25 -1.71 -6.50
CA GLY A 18 -6.79 -0.81 -7.57
C GLY A 18 -5.64 -1.36 -8.42
N MET A 19 -4.95 -2.43 -8.00
CA MET A 19 -3.92 -3.08 -8.84
C MET A 19 -4.49 -3.52 -10.20
N ASN A 20 -5.72 -4.03 -10.25
CA ASN A 20 -6.35 -4.40 -11.51
C ASN A 20 -6.65 -3.17 -12.39
N ALA A 21 -7.01 -2.04 -11.81
CA ALA A 21 -7.17 -0.79 -12.54
C ALA A 21 -5.84 -0.32 -13.15
N ALA A 22 -4.73 -0.46 -12.40
CA ALA A 22 -3.39 -0.16 -12.89
C ALA A 22 -2.98 -1.11 -14.04
N ILE A 23 -3.15 -2.43 -13.90
CA ILE A 23 -2.89 -3.42 -14.95
C ILE A 23 -3.67 -3.06 -16.23
N ARG A 24 -4.96 -2.73 -16.06
CA ARG A 24 -5.80 -2.31 -17.18
C ARG A 24 -5.28 -1.05 -17.87
N ALA A 25 -4.91 -0.05 -17.11
CA ALA A 25 -4.42 1.22 -17.64
C ALA A 25 -3.11 1.05 -18.40
N VAL A 26 -2.12 0.38 -17.79
CA VAL A 26 -0.83 0.06 -18.44
C VAL A 26 -1.05 -0.72 -19.74
N THR A 27 -1.87 -1.79 -19.70
CA THR A 27 -2.13 -2.63 -20.87
C THR A 27 -2.75 -1.82 -22.01
N ARG A 28 -3.78 -1.04 -21.72
CA ARG A 28 -4.48 -0.25 -22.75
C ARG A 28 -3.64 0.88 -23.30
N SER A 29 -2.89 1.58 -22.46
CA SER A 29 -1.99 2.65 -22.90
C SER A 29 -0.83 2.12 -23.76
N ALA A 30 -0.25 0.97 -23.40
CA ALA A 30 0.80 0.34 -24.19
C ALA A 30 0.29 -0.11 -25.58
N ILE A 31 -0.89 -0.75 -25.64
CA ILE A 31 -1.50 -1.17 -26.91
C ILE A 31 -1.85 0.08 -27.75
N PHE A 32 -2.35 1.15 -27.14
CA PHE A 32 -2.63 2.40 -27.83
C PHE A 32 -1.35 3.02 -28.42
N ALA A 33 -0.22 2.89 -27.75
CA ALA A 33 1.10 3.30 -28.25
C ALA A 33 1.73 2.32 -29.24
N GLY A 34 1.02 1.26 -29.66
CA GLY A 34 1.50 0.26 -30.62
C GLY A 34 2.43 -0.81 -30.06
N MET A 35 2.53 -0.93 -28.73
CA MET A 35 3.36 -1.94 -28.06
C MET A 35 2.59 -3.24 -27.84
N ARG A 36 3.32 -4.36 -27.84
CA ARG A 36 2.80 -5.63 -27.31
C ARG A 36 2.90 -5.62 -25.78
N VAL A 37 2.02 -6.37 -25.13
CA VAL A 37 1.95 -6.46 -23.67
C VAL A 37 1.95 -7.90 -23.23
N LYS A 38 2.77 -8.25 -22.25
CA LYS A 38 2.83 -9.56 -21.63
C LYS A 38 2.55 -9.46 -20.15
N GLY A 39 1.50 -10.15 -19.67
CA GLY A 39 1.18 -10.32 -18.26
C GLY A 39 2.03 -11.41 -17.64
N ILE A 40 2.75 -11.12 -16.58
CA ILE A 40 3.60 -12.04 -15.83
C ILE A 40 2.86 -12.44 -14.56
N TYR A 41 2.42 -13.68 -14.47
CA TYR A 41 1.69 -14.17 -13.31
C TYR A 41 2.61 -14.41 -12.12
N ARG A 42 2.08 -14.27 -10.92
CA ARG A 42 2.80 -14.49 -9.63
C ARG A 42 4.10 -13.69 -9.47
N GLY A 43 4.17 -12.51 -10.10
CA GLY A 43 5.27 -11.56 -9.94
C GLY A 43 6.64 -12.12 -10.32
N TYR A 44 7.67 -11.86 -9.53
CA TYR A 44 9.02 -12.32 -9.80
C TYR A 44 9.18 -13.85 -9.84
N LYS A 45 8.30 -14.58 -9.14
CA LYS A 45 8.33 -16.05 -9.23
C LYS A 45 7.94 -16.49 -10.62
N GLY A 46 6.84 -16.00 -11.14
CA GLY A 46 6.40 -16.35 -12.49
C GLY A 46 7.34 -15.84 -13.58
N LEU A 47 8.07 -14.74 -13.32
CA LEU A 47 9.13 -14.32 -14.22
C LEU A 47 10.26 -15.35 -14.31
N ILE A 48 10.66 -15.97 -13.19
CA ILE A 48 11.66 -17.04 -13.18
C ILE A 48 11.12 -18.36 -13.78
N THR A 49 9.85 -18.67 -13.54
CA THR A 49 9.21 -19.93 -13.98
C THR A 49 8.50 -19.84 -15.33
N ASP A 50 8.67 -18.72 -16.06
CA ASP A 50 8.11 -18.49 -17.41
C ASP A 50 6.56 -18.54 -17.45
N GLU A 51 5.89 -17.97 -16.43
CA GLU A 51 4.44 -17.88 -16.38
C GLU A 51 3.94 -16.61 -17.05
N ILE A 52 4.15 -16.49 -18.35
CA ILE A 52 3.97 -15.28 -19.14
C ILE A 52 2.89 -15.53 -20.20
N VAL A 53 1.96 -14.59 -20.32
CA VAL A 53 0.86 -14.64 -21.30
C VAL A 53 0.76 -13.31 -22.03
N GLU A 54 0.59 -13.37 -23.34
CA GLU A 54 0.33 -12.18 -24.14
C GLU A 54 -1.05 -11.57 -23.81
N PHE A 55 -1.08 -10.29 -23.50
CA PHE A 55 -2.30 -9.56 -23.16
C PHE A 55 -2.80 -8.75 -24.36
N LYS A 56 -4.09 -8.88 -24.58
CA LYS A 56 -4.90 -8.06 -25.47
C LYS A 56 -5.88 -7.21 -24.64
N THR A 57 -6.56 -6.27 -25.26
CA THR A 57 -7.55 -5.40 -24.58
C THR A 57 -8.67 -6.20 -23.89
N GLN A 58 -9.02 -7.38 -24.41
CA GLN A 58 -10.02 -8.27 -23.81
C GLN A 58 -9.59 -8.88 -22.49
N ASN A 59 -8.29 -9.18 -22.30
CA ASN A 59 -7.77 -9.76 -21.07
C ASN A 59 -7.90 -8.83 -19.86
N VAL A 60 -8.02 -7.52 -20.12
CA VAL A 60 -8.18 -6.49 -19.09
C VAL A 60 -9.56 -5.83 -19.12
N SER A 61 -10.54 -6.46 -19.75
CA SER A 61 -11.92 -5.98 -19.75
C SER A 61 -12.60 -6.36 -18.43
N ASN A 62 -13.46 -5.45 -17.91
CA ASN A 62 -14.26 -5.66 -16.70
C ASN A 62 -13.47 -6.00 -15.42
N ILE A 63 -12.24 -5.50 -15.30
CA ILE A 63 -11.40 -5.73 -14.10
C ILE A 63 -11.19 -4.48 -13.24
N ILE A 64 -11.58 -3.29 -13.72
CA ILE A 64 -11.32 -2.02 -13.02
C ILE A 64 -11.96 -1.96 -11.61
N GLN A 65 -13.09 -2.63 -11.43
CA GLN A 65 -13.83 -2.69 -10.18
C GLN A 65 -13.39 -3.84 -9.27
N MET A 66 -12.54 -4.75 -9.76
CA MET A 66 -12.13 -5.95 -9.03
C MET A 66 -11.02 -5.64 -8.05
N GLY A 67 -11.18 -6.06 -6.79
CA GLY A 67 -10.11 -6.08 -5.80
C GLY A 67 -9.05 -7.15 -6.11
N GLY A 68 -7.98 -7.17 -5.31
CA GLY A 68 -6.86 -8.08 -5.54
C GLY A 68 -6.11 -7.80 -6.85
N THR A 69 -5.55 -8.83 -7.45
CA THR A 69 -4.84 -8.74 -8.73
C THR A 69 -5.05 -9.97 -9.60
N ILE A 70 -5.43 -9.77 -10.85
CA ILE A 70 -5.59 -10.88 -11.84
C ILE A 70 -4.26 -11.57 -12.15
N LEU A 71 -3.14 -10.86 -12.02
CA LEU A 71 -1.80 -11.42 -12.24
C LEU A 71 -1.30 -12.23 -11.04
N LYS A 72 -2.01 -12.19 -9.90
CA LYS A 72 -1.61 -12.84 -8.66
C LYS A 72 -0.25 -12.34 -8.15
N THR A 73 0.10 -12.69 -6.94
CA THR A 73 1.40 -12.43 -6.34
C THR A 73 1.96 -13.70 -5.70
N ALA A 74 3.28 -13.78 -5.57
CA ALA A 74 3.94 -14.83 -4.80
C ALA A 74 5.25 -14.31 -4.19
N ARG A 75 5.59 -14.82 -3.01
CA ARG A 75 6.94 -14.61 -2.46
C ARG A 75 7.93 -15.40 -3.29
N CYS A 76 9.05 -14.78 -3.68
CA CYS A 76 10.12 -15.40 -4.45
C CYS A 76 11.47 -15.17 -3.74
N LYS A 77 11.98 -16.22 -3.08
CA LYS A 77 13.28 -16.15 -2.42
C LYS A 77 14.41 -16.22 -3.45
N GLU A 78 14.20 -16.97 -4.50
CA GLU A 78 15.15 -17.20 -5.60
C GLU A 78 15.51 -15.87 -6.30
N PHE A 79 14.57 -14.97 -6.46
CA PHE A 79 14.81 -13.65 -7.08
C PHE A 79 15.76 -12.77 -6.25
N LYS A 80 15.96 -13.06 -4.96
CA LYS A 80 16.93 -12.34 -4.12
C LYS A 80 18.38 -12.72 -4.44
N THR A 81 18.60 -13.84 -5.14
CA THR A 81 19.93 -14.28 -5.54
C THR A 81 20.30 -13.76 -6.92
N PRO A 82 21.61 -13.56 -7.22
CA PRO A 82 22.05 -13.18 -8.57
C PRO A 82 21.62 -14.18 -9.63
N GLU A 83 21.69 -15.48 -9.34
CA GLU A 83 21.33 -16.58 -10.26
C GLU A 83 19.86 -16.53 -10.64
N GLY A 84 18.96 -16.30 -9.66
CA GLY A 84 17.53 -16.17 -9.91
C GLY A 84 17.20 -14.94 -10.75
N ARG A 85 17.90 -13.81 -10.56
CA ARG A 85 17.73 -12.61 -11.40
C ARG A 85 18.32 -12.80 -12.80
N GLN A 86 19.43 -13.52 -12.93
CA GLN A 86 19.96 -13.91 -14.24
C GLN A 86 18.93 -14.75 -15.01
N GLN A 87 18.33 -15.76 -14.37
CA GLN A 87 17.30 -16.59 -14.98
C GLN A 87 16.08 -15.73 -15.39
N ALA A 88 15.62 -14.82 -14.54
CA ALA A 88 14.56 -13.89 -14.86
C ALA A 88 14.88 -13.05 -16.10
N TYR A 89 16.10 -12.55 -16.21
CA TYR A 89 16.55 -11.77 -17.37
C TYR A 89 16.62 -12.60 -18.66
N GLU A 90 17.04 -13.84 -18.58
CA GLU A 90 17.07 -14.78 -19.73
C GLU A 90 15.64 -15.04 -20.25
N ILE A 91 14.67 -15.18 -19.34
CA ILE A 91 13.27 -15.33 -19.71
C ILE A 91 12.74 -14.06 -20.38
N LEU A 92 13.07 -12.86 -19.85
CA LEU A 92 12.69 -11.60 -20.50
C LEU A 92 13.19 -11.53 -21.94
N LYS A 93 14.45 -11.91 -22.17
CA LYS A 93 15.02 -11.97 -23.52
C LYS A 93 14.34 -13.00 -24.40
N LYS A 94 14.13 -14.21 -23.89
CA LYS A 94 13.42 -15.30 -24.60
C LYS A 94 12.04 -14.84 -25.06
N GLU A 95 11.32 -14.15 -24.17
CA GLU A 95 9.97 -13.67 -24.40
C GLU A 95 9.92 -12.35 -25.20
N GLY A 96 11.08 -11.77 -25.54
CA GLY A 96 11.18 -10.51 -26.27
C GLY A 96 10.54 -9.33 -25.53
N ILE A 97 10.72 -9.27 -24.22
CA ILE A 97 10.25 -8.17 -23.35
C ILE A 97 11.36 -7.14 -23.25
N ASP A 98 11.11 -5.93 -23.73
CA ASP A 98 12.08 -4.85 -23.78
C ASP A 98 12.10 -4.00 -22.50
N ALA A 99 10.97 -3.92 -21.79
CA ALA A 99 10.82 -3.14 -20.56
C ALA A 99 9.81 -3.78 -19.61
N LEU A 100 9.86 -3.41 -18.32
CA LEU A 100 8.92 -3.88 -17.30
C LEU A 100 8.14 -2.75 -16.65
N VAL A 101 6.88 -3.02 -16.34
CA VAL A 101 6.08 -2.24 -15.37
C VAL A 101 5.83 -3.13 -14.15
N VAL A 102 6.31 -2.68 -13.00
CA VAL A 102 6.21 -3.40 -11.72
C VAL A 102 5.24 -2.67 -10.79
N ILE A 103 4.14 -3.34 -10.40
CA ILE A 103 3.13 -2.79 -9.50
C ILE A 103 3.31 -3.43 -8.13
N GLY A 104 3.64 -2.64 -7.10
CA GLY A 104 3.82 -3.16 -5.75
C GLY A 104 4.41 -2.15 -4.78
N GLY A 105 4.70 -2.59 -3.56
CA GLY A 105 5.30 -1.79 -2.50
C GLY A 105 6.82 -1.77 -2.53
N ASP A 106 7.44 -1.31 -1.43
CA ASP A 106 8.88 -1.11 -1.25
C ASP A 106 9.72 -2.31 -1.69
N GLY A 107 9.42 -3.51 -1.18
CA GLY A 107 10.17 -4.72 -1.54
C GLY A 107 10.13 -5.06 -3.03
N SER A 108 9.02 -4.78 -3.71
CA SER A 108 8.85 -5.00 -5.15
C SER A 108 9.68 -4.02 -5.97
N LEU A 109 9.66 -2.74 -5.58
CA LEU A 109 10.46 -1.70 -6.23
C LEU A 109 11.96 -1.87 -5.96
N SER A 110 12.32 -2.38 -4.78
CA SER A 110 13.70 -2.79 -4.46
C SER A 110 14.20 -3.87 -5.40
N GLY A 111 13.39 -4.91 -5.63
CA GLY A 111 13.70 -5.95 -6.61
C GLY A 111 13.81 -5.42 -8.04
N ALA A 112 12.89 -4.54 -8.44
CA ALA A 112 12.91 -3.86 -9.73
C ALA A 112 14.21 -3.06 -9.94
N ARG A 113 14.62 -2.30 -8.92
CA ARG A 113 15.86 -1.52 -8.96
C ARG A 113 17.09 -2.39 -9.16
N VAL A 114 17.18 -3.50 -8.42
CA VAL A 114 18.34 -4.40 -8.54
C VAL A 114 18.41 -5.00 -9.94
N LEU A 115 17.28 -5.54 -10.46
CA LEU A 115 17.21 -6.10 -11.81
C LEU A 115 17.59 -5.08 -12.89
N ALA A 116 17.05 -3.86 -12.76
CA ALA A 116 17.35 -2.77 -13.69
C ALA A 116 18.83 -2.38 -13.71
N THR A 117 19.46 -2.39 -12.53
CA THR A 117 20.89 -2.03 -12.39
C THR A 117 21.81 -3.13 -12.93
N GLU A 118 21.49 -4.42 -12.65
CA GLU A 118 22.31 -5.54 -13.08
C GLU A 118 22.27 -5.77 -14.60
N PHE A 119 21.12 -5.57 -15.23
CA PHE A 119 20.91 -5.94 -16.63
C PHE A 119 20.59 -4.77 -17.57
N ASN A 120 20.60 -3.54 -17.06
CA ASN A 120 20.28 -2.33 -17.82
C ASN A 120 18.94 -2.41 -18.58
N ILE A 121 17.93 -3.06 -17.97
CA ILE A 121 16.57 -3.12 -18.51
C ILE A 121 15.75 -1.92 -18.01
N PRO A 122 14.98 -1.22 -18.89
CA PRO A 122 14.07 -0.18 -18.47
C PRO A 122 12.97 -0.73 -17.58
N ILE A 123 12.81 -0.18 -16.38
CA ILE A 123 11.73 -0.55 -15.47
C ILE A 123 11.06 0.70 -14.92
N VAL A 124 9.73 0.70 -14.93
CA VAL A 124 8.90 1.70 -14.27
C VAL A 124 8.07 1.03 -13.17
N GLY A 125 8.03 1.65 -12.00
CA GLY A 125 7.27 1.16 -10.85
C GLY A 125 5.98 1.93 -10.63
N LEU A 126 4.93 1.22 -10.20
CA LEU A 126 3.70 1.82 -9.70
C LEU A 126 3.53 1.46 -8.22
N PRO A 127 3.27 2.45 -7.33
CA PRO A 127 3.15 2.24 -5.89
C PRO A 127 1.83 1.56 -5.54
N GLY A 128 1.77 0.23 -5.63
CA GLY A 128 0.63 -0.60 -5.26
C GLY A 128 0.79 -1.16 -3.85
N THR A 129 0.35 -0.42 -2.85
CA THR A 129 0.38 -0.79 -1.43
C THR A 129 -0.63 0.03 -0.64
N ILE A 130 -1.25 -0.59 0.38
CA ILE A 130 -2.16 0.11 1.29
C ILE A 130 -1.42 0.90 2.39
N ASP A 131 -0.12 0.65 2.59
CA ASP A 131 0.63 1.19 3.73
C ASP A 131 0.97 2.67 3.57
N ASN A 132 0.93 3.19 2.33
CA ASN A 132 1.22 4.58 1.95
C ASN A 132 2.60 5.09 2.41
N ASP A 133 3.56 4.19 2.53
CA ASP A 133 4.89 4.41 3.10
C ASP A 133 5.98 4.78 2.09
N LEU A 134 5.67 4.77 0.78
CA LEU A 134 6.63 5.06 -0.26
C LEU A 134 6.92 6.56 -0.40
N TYR A 135 8.21 6.92 -0.33
CA TYR A 135 8.66 8.30 -0.48
C TYR A 135 8.45 8.83 -1.89
N GLY A 136 8.04 10.10 -1.99
CA GLY A 136 7.91 10.81 -3.27
C GLY A 136 6.53 10.72 -3.92
N THR A 137 5.56 10.12 -3.24
CA THR A 137 4.14 10.17 -3.63
C THR A 137 3.27 10.54 -2.44
N ASP A 138 2.24 11.33 -2.67
CA ASP A 138 1.27 11.71 -1.62
C ASP A 138 0.39 10.53 -1.24
N THR A 139 0.00 9.72 -2.22
CA THR A 139 -0.86 8.55 -2.01
C THR A 139 -0.41 7.37 -2.87
N THR A 140 -0.66 6.15 -2.38
CA THR A 140 -0.40 4.89 -3.07
C THR A 140 -1.71 4.22 -3.47
N ILE A 141 -1.67 3.38 -4.51
CA ILE A 141 -2.84 2.65 -5.01
C ILE A 141 -3.29 1.65 -3.95
N GLY A 142 -4.54 1.75 -3.53
CA GLY A 142 -5.19 0.90 -2.53
C GLY A 142 -5.30 1.53 -1.14
N TYR A 143 -4.59 2.62 -0.88
CA TYR A 143 -4.62 3.30 0.42
C TYR A 143 -6.00 3.89 0.76
N ASP A 144 -6.63 4.58 -0.19
CA ASP A 144 -7.95 5.19 0.01
C ASP A 144 -9.02 4.11 0.28
N THR A 145 -8.99 3.01 -0.44
CA THR A 145 -9.91 1.89 -0.21
C THR A 145 -9.70 1.26 1.16
N ALA A 146 -8.45 1.09 1.60
CA ALA A 146 -8.15 0.58 2.94
C ALA A 146 -8.67 1.52 4.03
N LEU A 147 -8.53 2.84 3.87
CA LEU A 147 -9.11 3.83 4.80
C LEU A 147 -10.62 3.73 4.86
N ASN A 148 -11.31 3.60 3.72
CA ASN A 148 -12.77 3.44 3.70
C ASN A 148 -13.21 2.15 4.43
N THR A 149 -12.46 1.05 4.25
CA THR A 149 -12.70 -0.19 4.99
C THR A 149 -12.53 0.00 6.51
N ILE A 150 -11.48 0.72 6.93
CA ILE A 150 -11.25 1.04 8.34
C ILE A 150 -12.41 1.85 8.90
N MET A 151 -12.83 2.94 8.21
CA MET A 151 -13.96 3.75 8.66
C MET A 151 -15.23 2.93 8.83
N GLU A 152 -15.59 2.12 7.83
CA GLU A 152 -16.78 1.26 7.89
C GLU A 152 -16.74 0.29 9.09
N CYS A 153 -15.57 -0.28 9.38
CA CYS A 153 -15.40 -1.17 10.54
C CYS A 153 -15.48 -0.41 11.86
N VAL A 154 -14.84 0.77 11.95
CA VAL A 154 -14.85 1.60 13.15
C VAL A 154 -16.26 2.09 13.48
N ASP A 155 -17.03 2.52 12.48
CA ASP A 155 -18.41 2.96 12.67
C ASP A 155 -19.28 1.85 13.27
N LYS A 156 -19.16 0.60 12.77
CA LYS A 156 -19.85 -0.56 13.33
C LYS A 156 -19.42 -0.89 14.76
N ILE A 157 -18.13 -0.74 15.07
CA ILE A 157 -17.59 -0.94 16.43
C ILE A 157 -18.07 0.16 17.36
N ARG A 158 -18.20 1.40 16.87
CA ARG A 158 -18.69 2.55 17.65
C ARG A 158 -20.10 2.32 18.18
N ASP A 159 -20.99 1.76 17.37
CA ASP A 159 -22.37 1.46 17.79
C ASP A 159 -22.39 0.55 19.02
N THR A 160 -21.57 -0.51 19.02
CA THR A 160 -21.48 -1.41 20.16
C THR A 160 -20.67 -0.83 21.32
N ALA A 161 -19.64 -0.05 21.05
CA ALA A 161 -18.83 0.61 22.08
C ALA A 161 -19.68 1.54 22.94
N THR A 162 -20.51 2.36 22.30
CA THR A 162 -21.42 3.32 22.95
C THR A 162 -22.46 2.62 23.82
N SER A 163 -22.93 1.45 23.41
CA SER A 163 -23.95 0.68 24.16
C SER A 163 -23.44 0.09 25.48
N HIS A 164 -22.12 0.03 25.72
CA HIS A 164 -21.52 -0.70 26.83
C HIS A 164 -20.42 0.05 27.61
N GLU A 165 -20.19 1.31 27.36
CA GLU A 165 -19.16 2.13 28.03
C GLU A 165 -17.75 1.52 27.96
N ARG A 166 -17.33 1.04 26.77
CA ARG A 166 -16.08 0.27 26.57
C ARG A 166 -14.99 1.07 25.90
N LEU A 167 -13.75 0.68 26.24
CA LEU A 167 -12.55 1.11 25.51
C LEU A 167 -12.21 0.08 24.44
N PHE A 168 -12.19 0.49 23.17
CA PHE A 168 -11.78 -0.34 22.06
C PHE A 168 -10.41 0.05 21.53
N PHE A 169 -9.49 -0.90 21.45
CA PHE A 169 -8.30 -0.83 20.63
C PHE A 169 -8.58 -1.51 19.30
N ILE A 170 -8.47 -0.79 18.20
CA ILE A 170 -8.69 -1.32 16.85
C ILE A 170 -7.35 -1.33 16.12
N GLU A 171 -6.82 -2.54 15.90
CA GLU A 171 -5.57 -2.71 15.16
C GLU A 171 -5.82 -2.62 13.67
N VAL A 172 -5.01 -1.79 13.00
CA VAL A 172 -5.01 -1.58 11.56
C VAL A 172 -3.65 -1.93 10.98
N MET A 173 -3.63 -2.35 9.73
CA MET A 173 -2.41 -2.61 8.98
C MET A 173 -1.59 -1.30 8.80
N GLY A 174 -0.46 -1.39 8.16
CA GLY A 174 0.47 -0.28 7.93
C GLY A 174 1.91 -0.71 8.09
N ARG A 175 2.15 -1.94 8.58
CA ARG A 175 3.48 -2.47 8.82
C ARG A 175 4.25 -1.58 9.80
N ASP A 176 5.34 -0.94 9.33
CA ASP A 176 6.17 -0.05 10.15
C ASP A 176 5.76 1.44 9.98
N ALA A 177 4.54 1.71 9.46
CA ALA A 177 4.04 3.06 9.18
C ALA A 177 2.64 3.29 9.75
N GLY A 178 2.42 4.46 10.33
CA GLY A 178 1.18 4.83 11.01
C GLY A 178 0.16 5.57 10.15
N PHE A 179 0.32 5.64 8.83
CA PHE A 179 -0.57 6.43 7.95
C PHE A 179 -2.02 5.98 8.02
N LEU A 180 -2.29 4.67 7.99
CA LEU A 180 -3.65 4.12 8.10
C LEU A 180 -4.25 4.41 9.47
N ALA A 181 -3.49 4.22 10.55
CA ALA A 181 -3.98 4.47 11.90
C ALA A 181 -4.28 5.95 12.13
N LEU A 182 -3.38 6.85 11.74
CA LEU A 182 -3.55 8.30 11.93
C LEU A 182 -4.73 8.85 11.13
N ASN A 183 -4.75 8.56 9.82
CA ASN A 183 -5.81 9.09 8.97
C ASN A 183 -7.16 8.41 9.26
N GLY A 184 -7.15 7.10 9.56
CA GLY A 184 -8.34 6.38 10.00
C GLY A 184 -8.91 6.93 11.30
N ALA A 185 -8.07 7.28 12.27
CA ALA A 185 -8.52 7.90 13.52
C ALA A 185 -9.18 9.26 13.30
N ILE A 186 -8.59 10.12 12.48
CA ILE A 186 -9.18 11.43 12.13
C ILE A 186 -10.52 11.22 11.41
N ALA A 187 -10.53 10.38 10.38
CA ALA A 187 -11.69 10.17 9.54
C ALA A 187 -12.88 9.52 10.27
N SER A 188 -12.61 8.65 11.25
CA SER A 188 -13.63 8.00 12.05
C SER A 188 -13.97 8.73 13.35
N GLY A 189 -13.27 9.83 13.69
CA GLY A 189 -13.46 10.54 14.95
C GLY A 189 -13.05 9.70 16.17
N ALA A 190 -12.03 8.87 16.04
CA ALA A 190 -11.44 8.15 17.16
C ALA A 190 -10.67 9.11 18.08
N GLU A 191 -10.56 8.75 19.36
CA GLU A 191 -9.93 9.59 20.38
C GLU A 191 -8.41 9.64 20.22
N ALA A 192 -7.80 8.60 19.63
CA ALA A 192 -6.34 8.56 19.42
C ALA A 192 -5.91 7.61 18.30
N ALA A 193 -4.68 7.81 17.85
CA ALA A 193 -3.93 6.88 17.03
C ALA A 193 -2.58 6.58 17.68
N ILE A 194 -2.25 5.31 17.85
CA ILE A 194 -0.93 4.85 18.30
C ILE A 194 -0.15 4.38 17.08
N ILE A 195 0.95 5.08 16.79
CA ILE A 195 1.72 4.92 15.57
C ILE A 195 3.22 4.77 15.86
N PRO A 196 3.98 3.98 15.09
CA PRO A 196 5.39 3.68 15.37
C PRO A 196 6.32 4.89 15.23
N GLU A 197 5.94 5.92 14.46
CA GLU A 197 6.77 7.12 14.26
C GLU A 197 6.86 8.03 15.48
N ILE A 198 6.06 7.76 16.53
CA ILE A 198 6.07 8.56 17.76
C ILE A 198 6.54 7.67 18.92
N SER A 199 7.75 7.89 19.38
CA SER A 199 8.44 7.09 20.42
C SER A 199 7.82 7.16 21.83
N THR A 200 6.87 8.05 22.07
CA THR A 200 6.22 8.28 23.37
C THR A 200 4.87 7.56 23.54
N GLU A 201 4.71 6.41 22.92
CA GLU A 201 3.43 5.65 22.92
C GLU A 201 2.91 5.34 24.33
N VAL A 202 3.82 5.08 25.27
CA VAL A 202 3.49 4.79 26.68
C VAL A 202 2.91 6.03 27.37
N ASP A 203 3.55 7.18 27.17
CA ASP A 203 3.13 8.44 27.78
C ASP A 203 1.83 8.94 27.16
N GLN A 204 1.64 8.74 25.86
CA GLN A 204 0.39 9.09 25.16
C GLN A 204 -0.80 8.26 25.64
N LEU A 205 -0.62 6.97 25.85
CA LEU A 205 -1.67 6.10 26.37
C LEU A 205 -2.05 6.50 27.81
N ALA A 206 -1.05 6.76 28.66
CA ALA A 206 -1.28 7.23 30.02
C ALA A 206 -1.98 8.59 30.03
N GLU A 207 -1.57 9.54 29.20
CA GLU A 207 -2.19 10.85 29.03
C GLU A 207 -3.63 10.74 28.52
N LEU A 208 -3.86 9.90 27.52
CA LEU A 208 -5.19 9.58 26.99
C LEU A 208 -6.11 8.99 28.04
N ILE A 209 -5.63 8.01 28.82
CA ILE A 209 -6.39 7.37 29.88
C ILE A 209 -6.68 8.36 31.02
N GLN A 210 -5.70 9.17 31.42
CA GLN A 210 -5.86 10.15 32.50
C GLN A 210 -6.75 11.33 32.11
N ASN A 211 -6.67 11.81 30.88
CA ASN A 211 -7.36 13.02 30.45
C ASN A 211 -8.65 12.75 29.66
N GLY A 212 -8.71 11.69 28.86
CA GLY A 212 -9.82 11.37 27.97
C GLY A 212 -10.99 10.67 28.67
N PHE A 213 -10.70 9.75 29.55
CA PHE A 213 -11.74 8.92 30.20
C PHE A 213 -12.41 9.57 31.42
N ARG A 214 -11.84 10.65 31.97
CA ARG A 214 -12.41 11.36 33.15
C ARG A 214 -13.58 12.29 32.78
N LYS A 215 -13.83 12.57 31.52
CA LYS A 215 -14.87 13.52 31.07
C LYS A 215 -16.03 12.81 30.40
N SER A 216 -16.84 12.08 31.16
CA SER A 216 -18.24 11.65 30.81
C SER A 216 -18.46 11.08 29.39
N LYS A 217 -17.44 10.55 28.69
CA LYS A 217 -17.64 9.81 27.44
C LYS A 217 -17.91 8.35 27.76
N ASN A 218 -19.04 7.85 27.28
CA ASN A 218 -19.49 6.48 27.53
C ASN A 218 -18.72 5.43 26.72
N SER A 219 -17.84 5.82 25.82
CA SER A 219 -17.01 4.90 25.03
C SER A 219 -15.81 5.61 24.44
N SER A 220 -14.75 4.86 24.18
CA SER A 220 -13.55 5.40 23.51
C SER A 220 -12.98 4.40 22.52
N ILE A 221 -12.52 4.90 21.39
CA ILE A 221 -11.91 4.13 20.31
C ILE A 221 -10.50 4.67 20.05
N VAL A 222 -9.54 3.76 20.08
CA VAL A 222 -8.12 4.05 19.77
C VAL A 222 -7.70 3.18 18.60
N LEU A 223 -7.23 3.79 17.52
CA LEU A 223 -6.62 3.05 16.42
C LEU A 223 -5.15 2.78 16.72
N VAL A 224 -4.72 1.56 16.44
CA VAL A 224 -3.36 1.09 16.70
C VAL A 224 -2.77 0.57 15.40
N ALA A 225 -1.65 1.14 14.95
CA ALA A 225 -0.90 0.55 13.84
C ALA A 225 -0.32 -0.81 14.26
N GLU A 226 -0.41 -1.82 13.37
CA GLU A 226 0.29 -3.07 13.61
C GLU A 226 1.79 -2.80 13.72
N SER A 227 2.39 -3.12 14.87
CA SER A 227 3.83 -2.91 15.07
C SER A 227 4.37 -3.94 16.06
N PRO A 228 5.50 -4.58 15.74
CA PRO A 228 6.19 -5.47 16.67
C PRO A 228 6.69 -4.73 17.93
N ILE A 229 6.92 -3.43 17.83
CA ILE A 229 7.48 -2.60 18.90
C ILE A 229 6.48 -2.42 20.04
N THR A 230 5.21 -2.23 19.70
CA THR A 230 4.13 -1.98 20.68
C THR A 230 3.46 -3.24 21.20
N GLY A 231 3.73 -4.39 20.59
CA GLY A 231 2.96 -5.62 20.81
C GLY A 231 1.54 -5.56 20.20
N GLY A 232 1.29 -4.55 19.38
CA GLY A 232 0.00 -4.29 18.73
C GLY A 232 -1.10 -3.95 19.74
N ALA A 233 -2.34 -3.98 19.27
CA ALA A 233 -3.51 -3.67 20.11
C ALA A 233 -3.70 -4.67 21.28
N MET A 234 -3.28 -5.92 21.12
CA MET A 234 -3.36 -6.91 22.19
C MET A 234 -2.43 -6.58 23.35
N GLY A 235 -1.16 -6.26 23.05
CA GLY A 235 -0.17 -5.87 24.07
C GLY A 235 -0.59 -4.61 24.82
N LEU A 236 -1.12 -3.62 24.12
CA LEU A 236 -1.65 -2.39 24.72
C LEU A 236 -2.86 -2.67 25.62
N ALA A 237 -3.79 -3.51 25.17
CA ALA A 237 -4.96 -3.87 25.96
C ALA A 237 -4.58 -4.61 27.27
N GLU A 238 -3.59 -5.48 27.20
CA GLU A 238 -3.09 -6.21 28.38
C GLU A 238 -2.44 -5.25 29.38
N ARG A 239 -1.65 -4.30 28.91
CA ARG A 239 -1.08 -3.23 29.76
C ARG A 239 -2.17 -2.41 30.44
N VAL A 240 -3.16 -1.92 29.69
CA VAL A 240 -4.25 -1.12 30.26
C VAL A 240 -5.03 -1.91 31.32
N LYS A 241 -5.33 -3.18 31.09
CA LYS A 241 -5.99 -4.03 32.09
C LYS A 241 -5.19 -4.17 33.37
N ASN A 242 -3.86 -4.26 33.30
CA ASN A 242 -2.99 -4.41 34.44
C ASN A 242 -2.79 -3.10 35.20
N GLU A 243 -2.59 -1.98 34.49
CA GLU A 243 -2.30 -0.69 35.08
C GLU A 243 -3.58 0.08 35.51
N TYR A 244 -4.70 -0.20 34.84
CA TYR A 244 -5.99 0.49 35.03
C TYR A 244 -7.17 -0.51 35.08
N PRO A 245 -7.30 -1.29 36.15
CA PRO A 245 -8.27 -2.41 36.21
C PRO A 245 -9.76 -1.99 36.20
N GLY A 246 -10.05 -0.70 36.18
CA GLY A 246 -11.41 -0.15 36.08
C GLY A 246 -11.99 -0.06 34.67
N TYR A 247 -11.21 -0.39 33.61
CA TYR A 247 -11.66 -0.27 32.22
C TYR A 247 -12.06 -1.63 31.63
N ASP A 248 -13.25 -1.67 30.99
CA ASP A 248 -13.66 -2.79 30.13
C ASP A 248 -13.02 -2.64 28.74
N VAL A 249 -11.84 -3.22 28.57
CA VAL A 249 -11.05 -3.10 27.34
C VAL A 249 -11.39 -4.22 26.37
N ARG A 250 -11.62 -3.85 25.10
CA ARG A 250 -11.85 -4.77 23.99
C ARG A 250 -10.83 -4.50 22.87
N VAL A 251 -10.54 -5.55 22.11
CA VAL A 251 -9.63 -5.48 20.95
C VAL A 251 -10.35 -6.00 19.71
N SER A 252 -10.17 -5.28 18.61
CA SER A 252 -10.55 -5.72 17.27
C SER A 252 -9.36 -5.59 16.34
N ILE A 253 -9.00 -6.68 15.65
CA ILE A 253 -7.90 -6.69 14.68
C ILE A 253 -8.52 -6.79 13.30
N LEU A 254 -8.41 -5.73 12.48
CA LEU A 254 -9.03 -5.68 11.16
C LEU A 254 -8.28 -6.55 10.13
N GLY A 255 -6.96 -6.64 10.25
CA GLY A 255 -6.13 -7.53 9.44
C GLY A 255 -6.41 -7.42 7.94
N HIS A 256 -6.51 -8.56 7.27
CA HIS A 256 -6.61 -8.65 5.81
C HIS A 256 -7.90 -8.10 5.17
N LEU A 257 -8.92 -7.73 5.96
CA LEU A 257 -10.09 -7.00 5.43
C LEU A 257 -9.67 -5.73 4.68
N GLN A 258 -8.60 -5.10 5.15
CA GLN A 258 -8.07 -3.86 4.58
C GLN A 258 -7.40 -4.02 3.21
N ARG A 259 -7.06 -5.26 2.81
CA ARG A 259 -6.45 -5.55 1.49
C ARG A 259 -7.48 -5.88 0.42
N GLY A 260 -8.70 -6.18 0.81
CA GLY A 260 -9.77 -6.63 -0.07
C GLY A 260 -10.72 -5.51 -0.47
N GLY A 261 -11.72 -5.91 -1.22
CA GLY A 261 -12.84 -5.07 -1.62
C GLY A 261 -12.68 -4.39 -2.97
N THR A 262 -13.78 -3.82 -3.40
CA THR A 262 -13.87 -3.04 -4.64
C THR A 262 -13.15 -1.71 -4.46
N PRO A 263 -12.16 -1.35 -5.33
CA PRO A 263 -11.45 -0.09 -5.21
C PRO A 263 -12.39 1.10 -5.32
N THR A 264 -12.16 2.12 -4.49
CA THR A 264 -12.88 3.39 -4.53
C THR A 264 -12.70 4.10 -5.87
N ALA A 265 -13.51 5.11 -6.15
CA ALA A 265 -13.34 5.95 -7.32
C ALA A 265 -11.95 6.62 -7.33
N HIS A 266 -11.46 7.05 -6.16
CA HIS A 266 -10.13 7.64 -6.02
C HIS A 266 -9.03 6.67 -6.45
N ASP A 267 -9.00 5.46 -5.92
CA ASP A 267 -7.98 4.46 -6.27
C ASP A 267 -8.05 4.02 -7.72
N ARG A 268 -9.26 3.93 -8.33
CA ARG A 268 -9.39 3.63 -9.76
C ARG A 268 -8.82 4.74 -10.65
N ILE A 269 -9.09 6.02 -10.31
CA ILE A 269 -8.58 7.18 -11.05
C ILE A 269 -7.08 7.27 -10.89
N LEU A 270 -6.58 7.18 -9.66
CA LEU A 270 -5.15 7.20 -9.34
C LEU A 270 -4.40 6.11 -10.11
N ALA A 271 -4.84 4.86 -10.01
CA ALA A 271 -4.25 3.73 -10.71
C ALA A 271 -4.29 3.89 -12.24
N SER A 272 -5.36 4.46 -12.79
CA SER A 272 -5.48 4.73 -14.22
C SER A 272 -4.52 5.82 -14.68
N ARG A 273 -4.40 6.92 -13.94
CA ARG A 273 -3.46 8.00 -14.23
C ARG A 273 -2.01 7.51 -14.17
N MET A 274 -1.63 6.83 -13.08
CA MET A 274 -0.28 6.29 -12.91
C MET A 274 0.04 5.24 -13.98
N GLY A 275 -0.93 4.38 -14.33
CA GLY A 275 -0.72 3.35 -15.35
C GLY A 275 -0.50 3.93 -16.76
N ALA A 276 -1.21 5.00 -17.13
CA ALA A 276 -0.96 5.73 -18.37
C ALA A 276 0.42 6.40 -18.34
N ALA A 277 0.72 7.14 -17.27
CA ALA A 277 2.00 7.82 -17.09
C ALA A 277 3.21 6.86 -17.09
N ALA A 278 3.03 5.59 -16.70
CA ALA A 278 4.11 4.60 -16.80
C ALA A 278 4.52 4.32 -18.25
N ILE A 279 3.57 4.37 -19.18
CA ILE A 279 3.86 4.20 -20.61
C ILE A 279 4.48 5.46 -21.19
N ASP A 280 3.95 6.63 -20.82
CA ASP A 280 4.53 7.91 -21.21
C ASP A 280 6.00 8.00 -20.76
N ALA A 281 6.29 7.62 -19.51
CA ALA A 281 7.65 7.55 -18.98
C ALA A 281 8.57 6.64 -19.82
N LEU A 282 8.11 5.45 -20.22
CA LEU A 282 8.89 4.55 -21.07
C LEU A 282 9.13 5.12 -22.47
N LEU A 283 8.15 5.82 -23.05
CA LEU A 283 8.27 6.49 -24.34
C LEU A 283 9.26 7.68 -24.29
N GLU A 284 9.30 8.38 -23.15
CA GLU A 284 10.21 9.50 -22.87
C GLU A 284 11.59 9.06 -22.39
N ASP A 285 11.88 7.76 -22.44
CA ASP A 285 13.14 7.15 -21.93
C ASP A 285 13.41 7.40 -20.45
N GLN A 286 12.35 7.65 -19.65
CA GLN A 286 12.43 7.69 -18.20
C GLN A 286 12.55 6.26 -17.67
N ARG A 287 13.65 5.96 -17.00
CA ARG A 287 13.99 4.60 -16.57
C ARG A 287 14.23 4.55 -15.06
N ASN A 288 13.90 3.41 -14.46
CA ASN A 288 14.21 3.13 -13.07
C ASN A 288 13.58 4.14 -12.11
N VAL A 289 12.35 4.53 -12.45
CA VAL A 289 11.53 5.47 -11.69
C VAL A 289 10.24 4.84 -11.21
N MET A 290 9.77 5.30 -10.06
CA MET A 290 8.41 5.09 -9.59
C MET A 290 7.55 6.27 -10.07
N ILE A 291 6.38 5.97 -10.61
CA ILE A 291 5.36 6.99 -10.86
C ILE A 291 4.72 7.36 -9.54
N GLY A 292 4.79 8.61 -9.17
CA GLY A 292 4.13 9.16 -8.00
C GLY A 292 3.11 10.24 -8.37
N VAL A 293 2.33 10.67 -7.38
CA VAL A 293 1.50 11.88 -7.46
C VAL A 293 1.90 12.82 -6.32
N LYS A 294 2.14 14.07 -6.65
CA LYS A 294 2.44 15.11 -5.68
C LYS A 294 1.68 16.39 -6.02
N ASN A 295 0.86 16.88 -5.09
CA ASN A 295 -0.05 18.00 -5.32
C ASN A 295 -0.92 17.80 -6.59
N ASP A 296 -1.45 16.60 -6.75
CA ASP A 296 -2.28 16.14 -7.90
C ASP A 296 -1.53 16.08 -9.25
N GLU A 297 -0.24 16.30 -9.29
CA GLU A 297 0.60 16.16 -10.49
C GLU A 297 1.37 14.85 -10.50
N ILE A 298 1.53 14.25 -11.69
CA ILE A 298 2.38 13.08 -11.89
C ILE A 298 3.84 13.48 -11.74
N VAL A 299 4.59 12.71 -10.96
CA VAL A 299 6.03 12.89 -10.76
C VAL A 299 6.79 11.58 -11.00
N TYR A 300 8.00 11.69 -11.51
CA TYR A 300 8.92 10.56 -11.72
C TYR A 300 9.95 10.53 -10.60
N VAL A 301 9.85 9.55 -9.73
CA VAL A 301 10.70 9.41 -8.55
C VAL A 301 11.73 8.31 -8.77
N PRO A 302 13.04 8.61 -8.83
CA PRO A 302 14.05 7.56 -8.96
C PRO A 302 13.90 6.48 -7.88
N PHE A 303 13.99 5.20 -8.24
CA PHE A 303 13.88 4.10 -7.28
C PHE A 303 14.81 4.25 -6.07
N SER A 304 16.02 4.79 -6.32
CA SER A 304 16.98 5.04 -5.23
C SER A 304 16.47 6.04 -4.19
N LYS A 305 15.58 6.96 -4.55
CA LYS A 305 14.95 7.92 -3.63
C LYS A 305 13.68 7.32 -3.00
N ALA A 306 12.85 6.67 -3.81
CA ALA A 306 11.58 6.09 -3.36
C ALA A 306 11.76 5.02 -2.27
N ILE A 307 12.86 4.24 -2.37
CA ILE A 307 13.12 3.07 -1.50
C ILE A 307 13.99 3.42 -0.28
N ARG A 308 14.87 4.43 -0.40
CA ARG A 308 15.85 4.74 0.67
C ARG A 308 15.35 5.76 1.67
N ASN A 309 14.42 6.60 1.28
CA ASN A 309 13.92 7.67 2.13
C ASN A 309 12.62 7.21 2.79
N GLU A 310 12.48 7.54 4.05
CA GLU A 310 11.22 7.37 4.77
C GLU A 310 10.26 8.50 4.41
N LYS A 311 8.99 8.16 4.21
CA LYS A 311 7.92 9.14 4.03
C LYS A 311 7.54 9.68 5.40
N PRO A 312 7.71 10.99 5.66
CA PRO A 312 7.42 11.54 6.98
C PRO A 312 5.91 11.59 7.24
N ILE A 313 5.53 11.34 8.49
CA ILE A 313 4.17 11.59 8.97
C ILE A 313 3.89 13.09 8.96
N ASN A 314 2.70 13.46 8.54
CA ASN A 314 2.25 14.86 8.58
C ASN A 314 1.93 15.28 10.03
N ARG A 315 2.76 16.17 10.59
CA ARG A 315 2.61 16.66 11.97
C ARG A 315 1.35 17.51 12.18
N ASP A 316 0.84 18.13 11.12
CA ASP A 316 -0.42 18.90 11.21
C ASP A 316 -1.62 17.99 11.44
N LEU A 317 -1.60 16.79 10.86
CA LEU A 317 -2.64 15.77 11.11
C LEU A 317 -2.59 15.27 12.56
N LEU A 318 -1.40 15.10 13.14
CA LEU A 318 -1.28 14.77 14.55
C LEU A 318 -1.85 15.87 15.44
N SER A 319 -1.54 17.14 15.14
CA SER A 319 -2.10 18.30 15.84
C SER A 319 -3.63 18.35 15.69
N THR A 320 -4.13 18.04 14.49
CA THR A 320 -5.57 18.00 14.21
C THR A 320 -6.25 16.90 15.02
N LEU A 321 -5.72 15.67 15.03
CA LEU A 321 -6.27 14.58 15.85
C LEU A 321 -6.36 14.98 17.33
N ARG A 322 -5.29 15.54 17.91
CA ARG A 322 -5.27 16.00 19.30
C ARG A 322 -6.34 17.05 19.61
N ARG A 323 -6.58 17.99 18.69
CA ARG A 323 -7.64 19.02 18.86
C ARG A 323 -9.04 18.45 18.80
N LEU A 324 -9.26 17.39 18.02
CA LEU A 324 -10.58 16.78 17.84
C LEU A 324 -10.90 15.74 18.92
N SER A 325 -9.92 15.32 19.70
CA SER A 325 -10.06 14.28 20.76
C SER A 325 -10.55 14.81 22.12
N ILE A 326 -11.01 16.06 22.22
CA ILE A 326 -11.51 16.69 23.44
C ILE A 326 -12.97 16.35 23.76
#